data_c38c3968503c9589a4c0b5ba810adb01
#
_entry.id   c38c3968503c9589a4c0b5ba810adb01
#
_cell.length_a   1.000
_cell.length_b   1.000
_cell.length_c   1.000
_cell.angle_alpha   90.00
_cell.angle_beta   90.00
_cell.angle_gamma   90.00
#
_symmetry.space_group_name_H-M   'P 1'
#
loop_
_entity.id
_entity.type
_entity.pdbx_description
1 polymer ?
#
loop_
_entity_poly.entity_id
_entity_poly.type
_entity_poly.pdbx_seq_one_letter_code
_entity_poly.pdbx_strand_id
1 'polypeptide(L)'
;MNFSMFDQVRLLTAIPASSTGPDDPWPAPPIPAGTEGVVMEFEGTLSPTVEWFDASGNTIDCNSVAADDLKLVARYPYAADDDGPAPTAA
;
A
#
# COMPACT_ATOMS: atom_id res chain seq x y z
N MET A 1 14.60 -0.38 -5.60
CA MET A 1 14.03 0.90 -5.15
C MET A 1 13.76 0.85 -3.66
N ASN A 2 14.05 1.94 -2.98
CA ASN A 2 13.84 2.02 -1.55
C ASN A 2 12.56 2.76 -1.24
N PHE A 3 11.77 2.17 -0.34
CA PHE A 3 10.55 2.81 0.13
C PHE A 3 10.75 3.24 1.57
N SER A 4 9.98 4.22 2.00
CA SER A 4 10.01 4.72 3.36
C SER A 4 8.61 4.67 3.96
N MET A 5 8.53 4.75 5.29
CA MET A 5 7.25 4.79 5.97
C MET A 5 6.36 5.87 5.36
N PHE A 6 5.11 5.52 5.17
CA PHE A 6 4.06 6.42 4.67
C PHE A 6 4.22 6.82 3.21
N ASP A 7 5.16 6.23 2.47
CA ASP A 7 5.18 6.43 1.03
C ASP A 7 3.89 5.90 0.43
N GLN A 8 3.36 6.63 -0.54
CA GLN A 8 2.18 6.18 -1.28
C GLN A 8 2.65 5.35 -2.47
N VAL A 9 2.07 4.18 -2.63
CA VAL A 9 2.50 3.24 -3.67
C VAL A 9 1.29 2.70 -4.43
N ARG A 10 1.56 2.14 -5.60
CA ARG A 10 0.55 1.48 -6.43
C ARG A 10 1.00 0.06 -6.71
N LEU A 11 0.07 -0.86 -6.62
CA LEU A 11 0.36 -2.27 -6.86
C LEU A 11 0.48 -2.53 -8.35
N LEU A 12 1.57 -3.16 -8.76
CA LEU A 12 1.81 -3.46 -10.17
C LEU A 12 1.25 -4.81 -10.57
N THR A 13 1.29 -5.78 -9.65
CA THR A 13 0.86 -7.16 -9.93
C THR A 13 -0.24 -7.53 -8.94
N ALA A 14 -1.40 -7.92 -9.46
CA ALA A 14 -2.53 -8.28 -8.60
C ALA A 14 -2.15 -9.35 -7.59
N ILE A 15 -2.69 -9.23 -6.38
CA ILE A 15 -2.52 -10.22 -5.33
C ILE A 15 -3.81 -11.03 -5.27
N PRO A 16 -3.75 -12.35 -5.50
CA PRO A 16 -4.96 -13.16 -5.49
C PRO A 16 -5.50 -13.30 -4.06
N ALA A 17 -6.79 -13.57 -3.98
CA ALA A 17 -7.41 -13.90 -2.71
C ALA A 17 -6.68 -15.11 -2.10
N SER A 18 -6.60 -15.13 -0.78
CA SER A 18 -5.90 -16.17 -0.07
C SER A 18 -6.74 -16.64 1.10
N SER A 19 -6.75 -17.97 1.33
CA SER A 19 -7.50 -18.54 2.42
C SER A 19 -6.90 -19.90 2.75
N THR A 20 -6.99 -20.28 4.03
CA THR A 20 -6.51 -21.59 4.46
C THR A 20 -7.56 -22.67 4.24
N GLY A 21 -8.76 -22.29 3.81
CA GLY A 21 -9.83 -23.24 3.56
C GLY A 21 -11.17 -22.64 3.87
N PRO A 22 -12.25 -23.44 3.70
CA PRO A 22 -13.60 -22.93 3.89
C PRO A 22 -13.90 -22.47 5.31
N ASP A 23 -13.12 -22.94 6.28
CA ASP A 23 -13.32 -22.54 7.67
C ASP A 23 -12.39 -21.41 8.10
N ASP A 24 -11.67 -20.80 7.16
CA ASP A 24 -10.78 -19.69 7.49
C ASP A 24 -11.61 -18.50 7.98
N PRO A 25 -11.45 -18.07 9.24
CA PRO A 25 -12.21 -16.92 9.73
C PRO A 25 -11.73 -15.59 9.16
N TRP A 26 -10.55 -15.57 8.55
CA TRP A 26 -9.95 -14.33 8.07
C TRP A 26 -9.37 -14.51 6.67
N PRO A 27 -10.21 -14.90 5.70
CA PRO A 27 -9.69 -15.03 4.33
C PRO A 27 -9.25 -13.66 3.81
N ALA A 28 -8.13 -13.66 3.10
CA ALA A 28 -7.61 -12.42 2.55
C ALA A 28 -8.32 -12.11 1.23
N PRO A 29 -8.82 -10.88 1.04
CA PRO A 29 -9.46 -10.53 -0.22
C PRO A 29 -8.41 -10.34 -1.32
N PRO A 30 -8.84 -10.39 -2.58
CA PRO A 30 -7.93 -10.10 -3.69
C PRO A 30 -7.64 -8.60 -3.72
N ILE A 31 -6.45 -8.25 -4.19
CA ILE A 31 -6.06 -6.85 -4.36
C ILE A 31 -5.68 -6.67 -5.81
N PRO A 32 -6.50 -5.95 -6.59
CA PRO A 32 -6.24 -5.79 -8.02
C PRO A 32 -5.00 -4.95 -8.29
N ALA A 33 -4.36 -5.20 -9.42
CA ALA A 33 -3.31 -4.32 -9.90
C ALA A 33 -3.89 -2.91 -10.06
N GLY A 34 -3.09 -1.90 -9.74
CA GLY A 34 -3.56 -0.52 -9.78
C GLY A 34 -4.09 -0.01 -8.46
N THR A 35 -4.29 -0.88 -7.48
CA THR A 35 -4.74 -0.47 -6.15
C THR A 35 -3.64 0.37 -5.49
N GLU A 36 -4.05 1.41 -4.80
CA GLU A 36 -3.12 2.27 -4.09
C GLU A 36 -3.07 1.95 -2.63
N GLY A 37 -1.91 2.18 -2.03
CA GLY A 37 -1.72 1.91 -0.62
C GLY A 37 -0.63 2.78 -0.04
N VAL A 38 -0.38 2.59 1.25
CA VAL A 38 0.60 3.37 2.01
C VAL A 38 1.50 2.40 2.74
N VAL A 39 2.81 2.65 2.67
CA VAL A 39 3.79 1.83 3.38
C VAL A 39 3.65 2.09 4.87
N MET A 40 3.33 1.04 5.62
CA MET A 40 3.11 1.15 7.05
C MET A 40 4.30 0.65 7.86
N GLU A 41 5.02 -0.33 7.34
CA GLU A 41 6.21 -0.85 7.97
C GLU A 41 7.23 -1.19 6.90
N PHE A 42 8.47 -0.98 7.27
CA PHE A 42 9.55 -1.21 6.32
C PHE A 42 10.64 -1.96 7.05
N GLU A 43 10.51 -3.26 7.10
CA GLU A 43 11.47 -4.11 7.75
C GLU A 43 12.37 -4.71 6.70
N GLY A 44 13.58 -4.25 6.67
CA GLY A 44 14.43 -4.64 5.60
C GLY A 44 14.00 -3.89 4.37
N THR A 45 14.38 -4.35 3.21
CA THR A 45 14.23 -3.55 2.03
C THR A 45 13.41 -4.19 0.93
N LEU A 46 13.11 -5.47 1.07
CA LEU A 46 12.56 -6.21 -0.06
C LEU A 46 11.05 -6.35 -0.03
N SER A 47 10.45 -6.26 1.16
CA SER A 47 9.03 -6.56 1.29
C SER A 47 8.39 -5.64 2.32
N PRO A 48 8.17 -4.38 1.97
CA PRO A 48 7.49 -3.49 2.90
C PRO A 48 6.06 -3.95 3.14
N THR A 49 5.54 -3.61 4.32
CA THR A 49 4.14 -3.85 4.64
C THR A 49 3.33 -2.66 4.16
N VAL A 50 2.28 -2.94 3.39
CA VAL A 50 1.46 -1.89 2.76
C VAL A 50 0.02 -2.07 3.19
N GLU A 51 -0.60 -0.96 3.55
CA GLU A 51 -2.04 -0.93 3.79
C GLU A 51 -2.72 -0.47 2.50
N TRP A 52 -3.62 -1.30 1.97
CA TRP A 52 -4.27 -1.08 0.68
C TRP A 52 -5.65 -0.49 0.86
N PHE A 53 -6.02 0.43 -0.02
CA PHE A 53 -7.29 1.14 0.07
C PHE A 53 -8.09 0.97 -1.21
N ASP A 54 -9.43 0.92 -1.08
CA ASP A 54 -10.31 0.91 -2.24
C ASP A 54 -10.56 2.36 -2.70
N ALA A 55 -11.35 2.51 -3.76
CA ALA A 55 -11.61 3.82 -4.35
C ALA A 55 -12.30 4.78 -3.39
N SER A 56 -12.98 4.24 -2.37
CA SER A 56 -13.66 5.05 -1.37
C SER A 56 -12.77 5.40 -0.19
N GLY A 57 -11.54 4.89 -0.16
CA GLY A 57 -10.63 5.16 0.93
C GLY A 57 -10.72 4.18 2.08
N ASN A 58 -11.49 3.11 1.92
CA ASN A 58 -11.60 2.08 2.96
C ASN A 58 -10.46 1.08 2.82
N THR A 59 -9.95 0.62 3.95
CA THR A 59 -8.88 -0.37 3.96
C THR A 59 -9.39 -1.70 3.44
N ILE A 60 -8.69 -2.25 2.45
CA ILE A 60 -8.97 -3.59 1.93
C ILE A 60 -8.23 -4.62 2.77
N ASP A 61 -6.93 -4.43 2.94
CA ASP A 61 -6.08 -5.37 3.64
C ASP A 61 -4.73 -4.72 3.88
N CYS A 62 -3.91 -5.40 4.67
CA CYS A 62 -2.56 -4.93 5.00
C CYS A 62 -1.65 -6.14 4.91
N ASN A 63 -0.66 -6.10 4.02
CA ASN A 63 0.22 -7.24 3.84
C ASN A 63 1.58 -6.82 3.32
N SER A 64 2.53 -7.75 3.39
CA SER A 64 3.87 -7.52 2.88
C SER A 64 3.90 -7.83 1.39
N VAL A 65 4.52 -6.96 0.62
CA VAL A 65 4.56 -7.09 -0.83
C VAL A 65 5.99 -6.83 -1.29
N ALA A 66 6.46 -7.63 -2.24
CA ALA A 66 7.80 -7.43 -2.76
C ALA A 66 7.92 -6.04 -3.37
N ALA A 67 9.05 -5.39 -3.11
CA ALA A 67 9.27 -4.03 -3.59
C ALA A 67 9.14 -3.93 -5.10
N ASP A 68 9.50 -5.00 -5.81
CA ASP A 68 9.43 -5.00 -7.28
C ASP A 68 8.01 -4.97 -7.81
N ASP A 69 7.02 -5.26 -6.97
CA ASP A 69 5.62 -5.23 -7.36
C ASP A 69 4.96 -3.90 -7.03
N LEU A 70 5.74 -2.92 -6.60
CA LEU A 70 5.23 -1.62 -6.17
C LEU A 70 5.80 -0.51 -7.02
N LYS A 71 4.97 0.49 -7.29
CA LYS A 71 5.41 1.72 -7.94
C LYS A 71 5.21 2.86 -6.96
N LEU A 72 6.24 3.65 -6.76
CA LEU A 72 6.15 4.83 -5.91
C LEU A 72 5.26 5.87 -6.58
N VAL A 73 4.27 6.37 -5.85
CA VAL A 73 3.37 7.40 -6.32
C VAL A 73 3.74 8.74 -5.72
N ALA A 74 3.97 8.77 -4.40
CA ALA A 74 4.33 10.01 -3.73
C ALA A 74 5.10 9.68 -2.46
N ARG A 75 6.01 10.55 -2.11
CA ARG A 75 6.79 10.42 -0.89
C ARG A 75 6.14 11.19 0.25
N TYR A 76 6.25 10.68 1.42
CA TYR A 76 5.83 11.36 2.63
C TYR A 76 6.99 12.24 3.15
N PRO A 77 6.74 13.46 3.60
CA PRO A 77 5.45 14.15 3.55
C PRO A 77 5.08 14.47 2.09
N TYR A 78 3.79 14.36 1.79
CA TYR A 78 3.33 14.56 0.43
C TYR A 78 3.50 16.03 0.10
N ALA A 79 4.13 16.29 -1.04
CA ALA A 79 4.47 17.65 -1.41
C ALA A 79 3.24 18.46 -1.68
N ALA A 80 2.34 17.83 -2.06
CA ALA A 80 1.16 18.54 -2.37
C ALA A 80 1.56 19.67 -3.23
N ASP A 81 2.14 19.43 -2.93
CA ASP A 81 2.37 20.10 -3.37
C ASP A 81 2.53 20.98 -3.50
N ASP A 82 2.80 20.97 -3.59
CA ASP A 82 3.25 21.83 -3.63
C ASP A 82 2.65 22.87 -3.63
N ASP A 83 1.99 22.94 -3.58
CA ASP A 83 1.35 23.84 -3.57
C ASP A 83 0.83 24.09 -2.53
N GLY A 84 0.88 23.88 -2.04
CA GLY A 84 0.43 23.99 -1.14
C GLY A 84 0.37 23.92 -0.20
N PRO A 85 0.12 24.12 0.36
CA PRO A 85 0.31 24.07 1.47
C PRO A 85 0.16 23.05 2.08
N ALA A 86 0.37 22.91 2.17
CA ALA A 86 0.31 22.09 2.62
C ALA A 86 -0.22 21.64 3.43
N PRO A 87 -0.34 21.15 3.53
CA PRO A 87 -1.01 20.67 4.25
C PRO A 87 -1.03 20.75 5.52
N THR A 88 -0.82 21.06 5.50
CA THR A 88 -0.79 21.01 6.29
C THR A 88 -0.79 20.93 7.11
N ALA A 89 -0.64 21.16 7.15
CA ALA A 89 -0.57 21.05 7.70
C ALA A 89 -0.67 21.15 8.25
N ALA A 90 -0.76 21.27 8.36
CA ALA A 90 -0.81 21.26 8.69
C ALA A 90 -0.93 21.28 8.95
#